data_5a5ee1b34ef664aeb535ed023a18b90e
#
_entry.id   5a5ee1b34ef664aeb535ed023a18b90e
#
_cell.length_a   1.000
_cell.length_b   1.000
_cell.length_c   1.000
_cell.angle_alpha   90.00
_cell.angle_beta   90.00
_cell.angle_gamma   90.00
#
_symmetry.space_group_name_H-M   'P 1'
#
loop_
_entity.id
_entity.type
_entity.pdbx_description
1 polymer ?
#
loop_
_entity_poly.entity_id
_entity_poly.type
_entity_poly.pdbx_seq_one_letter_code
_entity_poly.pdbx_strand_id
1 'polypeptide(L)'
;MQNYSKKKELEVQRLDMFDEAIALYNKKDYDNALIIFEEVAALEPKNFMSDNFQTATEVYKVTMYNIACCFSKTGQLDNSLQALKKCMGAGWTDYKKIRTDPSLAEVRTSPNFKAMIDKFDEPLINENAIKFVKGLFGGGK
;
A
#
# COMPACT_ATOMS: atom_id res chain seq x y z
N MET A 1 22.61 -1.81 23.62
CA MET A 1 22.38 -3.24 23.62
C MET A 1 20.94 -3.61 23.90
N GLN A 2 20.40 -3.14 24.99
CA GLN A 2 19.01 -3.45 25.34
C GLN A 2 18.04 -2.93 24.28
N ASN A 3 18.30 -1.73 23.72
CA ASN A 3 17.42 -1.17 22.70
C ASN A 3 17.44 -1.98 21.41
N TYR A 4 18.60 -2.52 21.07
CA TYR A 4 18.72 -3.35 19.89
C TYR A 4 17.94 -4.66 20.05
N SER A 5 18.03 -5.26 21.23
CA SER A 5 17.32 -6.50 21.52
C SER A 5 15.81 -6.30 21.47
N LYS A 6 15.32 -5.19 22.04
CA LYS A 6 13.89 -4.89 22.02
C LYS A 6 13.39 -4.63 20.61
N LYS A 7 14.17 -3.91 19.80
CA LYS A 7 13.80 -3.68 18.39
C LYS A 7 13.70 -4.98 17.63
N LYS A 8 14.64 -5.89 17.88
CA LYS A 8 14.64 -7.18 17.21
C LYS A 8 13.46 -8.04 17.64
N GLU A 9 13.12 -8.01 18.92
CA GLU A 9 11.97 -8.74 19.42
C GLU A 9 10.68 -8.22 18.81
N LEU A 10 10.53 -6.91 18.71
CA LEU A 10 9.35 -6.31 18.09
C LEU A 10 9.27 -6.65 16.61
N GLU A 11 10.41 -6.72 15.93
CA GLU A 11 10.45 -7.10 14.53
C GLU A 11 9.98 -8.55 14.34
N VAL A 12 10.46 -9.46 15.17
CA VAL A 12 10.05 -10.86 15.13
C VAL A 12 8.56 -10.97 15.44
N GLN A 13 8.09 -10.27 16.47
CA GLN A 13 6.67 -10.27 16.82
C GLN A 13 5.82 -9.76 15.65
N ARG A 14 6.26 -8.68 15.02
CA ARG A 14 5.53 -8.10 13.90
C ARG A 14 5.40 -9.10 12.74
N LEU A 15 6.49 -9.79 12.42
CA LEU A 15 6.48 -10.77 11.34
C LEU A 15 5.64 -11.99 11.68
N ASP A 16 5.67 -12.43 12.93
CA ASP A 16 4.82 -13.56 13.37
C ASP A 16 3.34 -13.19 13.27
N MET A 17 2.99 -11.98 13.67
CA MET A 17 1.62 -11.50 13.55
C MET A 17 1.19 -11.38 12.10
N PHE A 18 2.10 -10.91 11.25
CA PHE A 18 1.82 -10.82 9.81
C PHE A 18 1.50 -12.21 9.25
N ASP A 19 2.30 -13.21 9.59
CA ASP A 19 2.07 -14.58 9.12
C ASP A 19 0.74 -15.13 9.61
N GLU A 20 0.36 -14.82 10.85
CA GLU A 20 -0.94 -15.22 11.39
C GLU A 20 -2.07 -14.58 10.60
N ALA A 21 -1.94 -13.30 10.30
CA ALA A 21 -2.95 -12.58 9.53
C ALA A 21 -3.08 -13.17 8.12
N ILE A 22 -1.97 -13.54 7.48
CA ILE A 22 -1.98 -14.16 6.16
C ILE A 22 -2.73 -15.50 6.24
N ALA A 23 -2.48 -16.28 7.28
CA ALA A 23 -3.17 -17.56 7.43
C ALA A 23 -4.68 -17.37 7.56
N LEU A 24 -5.10 -16.38 8.33
CA LEU A 24 -6.52 -16.05 8.46
C LEU A 24 -7.11 -15.57 7.12
N TYR A 25 -6.38 -14.74 6.40
CA TYR A 25 -6.80 -14.28 5.08
C TYR A 25 -7.01 -15.46 4.13
N ASN A 26 -6.09 -16.43 4.15
CA ASN A 26 -6.18 -17.58 3.27
C ASN A 26 -7.35 -18.48 3.62
N LYS A 27 -7.82 -18.42 4.87
CA LYS A 27 -9.03 -19.13 5.29
C LYS A 27 -10.29 -18.32 5.01
N LYS A 28 -10.14 -17.15 4.41
CA LYS A 28 -11.24 -16.22 4.13
C LYS A 28 -11.84 -15.61 5.39
N ASP A 29 -11.10 -15.62 6.47
CA ASP A 29 -11.51 -14.95 7.71
C ASP A 29 -10.98 -13.53 7.66
N TYR A 30 -11.59 -12.72 6.81
CA TYR A 30 -11.09 -11.39 6.50
C TYR A 30 -11.20 -10.43 7.69
N ASP A 31 -12.24 -10.57 8.50
CA ASP A 31 -12.43 -9.68 9.63
C ASP A 31 -11.32 -9.85 10.68
N ASN A 32 -11.01 -11.08 11.02
CA ASN A 32 -9.94 -11.34 11.99
C ASN A 32 -8.57 -11.07 11.40
N ALA A 33 -8.38 -11.37 10.11
CA ALA A 33 -7.14 -11.03 9.43
C ALA A 33 -6.91 -9.52 9.46
N LEU A 34 -7.95 -8.73 9.22
CA LEU A 34 -7.87 -7.29 9.22
C LEU A 34 -7.41 -6.76 10.58
N ILE A 35 -7.99 -7.27 11.66
CA ILE A 35 -7.61 -6.83 13.01
C ILE A 35 -6.11 -7.01 13.23
N ILE A 36 -5.57 -8.17 12.84
CA ILE A 36 -4.16 -8.45 13.05
C ILE A 36 -3.29 -7.64 12.09
N PHE A 37 -3.70 -7.49 10.84
CA PHE A 37 -2.95 -6.64 9.92
C PHE A 37 -2.88 -5.21 10.43
N GLU A 38 -3.95 -4.69 11.01
CA GLU A 38 -3.94 -3.33 11.55
C GLU A 38 -2.98 -3.22 12.72
N GLU A 39 -2.88 -4.25 13.55
CA GLU A 39 -1.89 -4.28 14.63
C GLU A 39 -0.47 -4.30 14.07
N VAL A 40 -0.22 -5.07 13.02
CA VAL A 40 1.08 -5.09 12.37
C VAL A 40 1.45 -3.71 11.82
N ALA A 41 0.49 -3.05 11.19
CA ALA A 41 0.73 -1.70 10.66
C ALA A 41 1.05 -0.70 11.77
N ALA A 42 0.40 -0.86 12.93
CA ALA A 42 0.63 0.03 14.06
C ALA A 42 2.03 -0.15 14.67
N LEU A 43 2.70 -1.26 14.38
CA LEU A 43 4.05 -1.49 14.87
C LEU A 43 5.13 -0.94 13.93
N GLU A 44 4.74 -0.20 12.92
CA GLU A 44 5.71 0.42 12.02
C GLU A 44 6.60 1.38 12.82
N PRO A 45 7.92 1.30 12.65
CA PRO A 45 8.84 2.15 13.42
C PRO A 45 8.64 3.63 13.08
N LYS A 46 8.23 4.39 14.09
CA LYS A 46 7.94 5.81 13.88
C LYS A 46 9.19 6.68 13.87
N ASN A 47 10.29 6.15 14.40
CA ASN A 47 11.52 6.92 14.43
C ASN A 47 12.09 7.19 13.08
N PHE A 48 11.70 6.43 12.11
CA PHE A 48 12.11 6.72 10.81
C PHE A 48 11.73 8.08 10.41
N MET A 49 10.63 8.55 10.86
CA MET A 49 10.04 9.78 10.40
C MET A 49 10.97 10.96 10.61
N SER A 50 11.82 10.88 11.61
CA SER A 50 12.75 11.96 11.89
C SER A 50 13.92 11.96 10.90
N ASP A 51 14.12 10.86 10.25
CA ASP A 51 15.24 10.76 9.34
C ASP A 51 14.80 10.98 7.94
N ASN A 52 13.79 11.58 7.92
CA ASN A 52 13.50 11.96 6.72
C ASN A 52 13.14 11.22 5.80
N PHE A 53 12.36 11.06 5.61
CA PHE A 53 12.08 10.60 4.47
C PHE A 53 11.80 9.37 4.42
N GLN A 54 11.71 8.92 5.08
CA GLN A 54 11.45 7.93 5.27
C GLN A 54 10.69 7.13 4.56
N THR A 55 11.15 6.21 4.06
CA THR A 55 10.54 5.12 3.48
C THR A 55 9.98 4.22 4.50
N ALA A 56 8.80 3.87 4.35
CA ALA A 56 8.17 2.84 5.16
C ALA A 56 8.84 1.49 4.90
N THR A 57 8.76 0.58 5.86
CA THR A 57 9.30 -0.76 5.68
C THR A 57 8.48 -1.54 4.64
N GLU A 58 9.09 -2.59 4.08
CA GLU A 58 8.37 -3.46 3.16
C GLU A 58 7.16 -4.12 3.85
N VAL A 59 7.34 -4.52 5.12
CA VAL A 59 6.25 -5.11 5.88
C VAL A 59 5.06 -4.17 5.94
N TYR A 60 5.29 -2.88 6.17
CA TYR A 60 4.21 -1.91 6.22
C TYR A 60 3.48 -1.81 4.88
N LYS A 61 4.24 -1.70 3.78
CA LYS A 61 3.62 -1.60 2.45
C LYS A 61 2.75 -2.80 2.14
N VAL A 62 3.29 -3.99 2.36
CA VAL A 62 2.58 -5.22 2.07
C VAL A 62 1.37 -5.36 2.99
N THR A 63 1.52 -4.96 4.27
CA THR A 63 0.42 -5.00 5.22
C THR A 63 -0.72 -4.08 4.79
N MET A 64 -0.40 -2.86 4.36
CA MET A 64 -1.43 -1.95 3.87
C MET A 64 -2.12 -2.49 2.62
N TYR A 65 -1.38 -3.17 1.75
CA TYR A 65 -1.98 -3.84 0.61
C TYR A 65 -2.98 -4.90 1.06
N ASN A 66 -2.59 -5.72 2.02
CA ASN A 66 -3.47 -6.79 2.53
C ASN A 66 -4.68 -6.23 3.28
N ILE A 67 -4.51 -5.11 3.99
CA ILE A 67 -5.63 -4.41 4.62
C ILE A 67 -6.62 -3.96 3.55
N ALA A 68 -6.13 -3.41 2.45
CA ALA A 68 -6.98 -3.02 1.34
C ALA A 68 -7.75 -4.21 0.78
N CYS A 69 -7.09 -5.35 0.67
CA CYS A 69 -7.74 -6.57 0.20
C CYS A 69 -8.84 -7.04 1.15
N CYS A 70 -8.59 -6.98 2.46
CA CYS A 70 -9.60 -7.35 3.46
C CYS A 70 -10.82 -6.44 3.34
N PHE A 71 -10.61 -5.13 3.24
CA PHE A 71 -11.71 -4.18 3.08
C PHE A 71 -12.46 -4.41 1.76
N SER A 72 -11.72 -4.67 0.68
CA SER A 72 -12.35 -4.94 -0.62
C SER A 72 -13.23 -6.19 -0.55
N LYS A 73 -12.70 -7.27 0.05
CA LYS A 73 -13.43 -8.53 0.17
C LYS A 73 -14.67 -8.41 1.04
N THR A 74 -14.68 -7.49 1.98
CA THR A 74 -15.84 -7.30 2.87
C THR A 74 -16.73 -6.15 2.42
N GLY A 75 -16.50 -5.62 1.24
CA GLY A 75 -17.36 -4.58 0.67
C GLY A 75 -17.16 -3.19 1.22
N GLN A 76 -16.11 -2.97 2.00
CA GLN A 76 -15.82 -1.67 2.58
C GLN A 76 -14.93 -0.88 1.62
N LEU A 77 -15.53 -0.39 0.56
CA LEU A 77 -14.77 0.15 -0.58
C LEU A 77 -14.01 1.43 -0.24
N ASP A 78 -14.62 2.33 0.53
CA ASP A 78 -13.93 3.57 0.89
C ASP A 78 -12.72 3.30 1.79
N ASN A 79 -12.86 2.36 2.72
CA ASN A 79 -11.75 1.98 3.58
C ASN A 79 -10.65 1.29 2.76
N SER A 80 -11.03 0.49 1.77
CA SER A 80 -10.07 -0.13 0.87
C SER A 80 -9.30 0.92 0.08
N LEU A 81 -9.97 1.95 -0.44
CA LEU A 81 -9.32 3.05 -1.14
C LEU A 81 -8.32 3.77 -0.25
N GLN A 82 -8.69 4.03 1.02
CA GLN A 82 -7.78 4.69 1.95
C GLN A 82 -6.54 3.82 2.23
N ALA A 83 -6.73 2.52 2.38
CA ALA A 83 -5.61 1.61 2.59
C ALA A 83 -4.69 1.58 1.37
N LEU A 84 -5.25 1.59 0.15
CA LEU A 84 -4.46 1.64 -1.07
C LEU A 84 -3.67 2.94 -1.18
N LYS A 85 -4.27 4.06 -0.78
CA LYS A 85 -3.55 5.33 -0.76
C LYS A 85 -2.34 5.27 0.17
N LYS A 86 -2.51 4.70 1.36
CA LYS A 86 -1.40 4.54 2.30
C LYS A 86 -0.34 3.60 1.76
N CYS A 87 -0.76 2.54 1.09
CA CYS A 87 0.13 1.57 0.48
C CYS A 87 1.01 2.24 -0.59
N MET A 88 0.38 2.93 -1.52
CA MET A 88 1.08 3.61 -2.59
C MET A 88 1.91 4.79 -2.05
N GLY A 89 1.38 5.50 -1.07
CA GLY A 89 2.13 6.58 -0.42
C GLY A 89 3.35 6.10 0.31
N ALA A 90 3.36 4.83 0.75
CA ALA A 90 4.51 4.22 1.40
C ALA A 90 5.53 3.67 0.41
N GLY A 91 5.25 3.75 -0.88
CA GLY A 91 6.21 3.36 -1.90
C GLY A 91 5.83 2.16 -2.75
N TRP A 92 4.61 1.66 -2.65
CA TRP A 92 4.18 0.56 -3.51
C TRP A 92 4.00 1.08 -4.93
N THR A 93 4.68 0.46 -5.88
CA THR A 93 4.66 0.90 -7.28
C THR A 93 4.15 -0.15 -8.26
N ASP A 94 3.74 -1.31 -7.78
CA ASP A 94 3.19 -2.33 -8.67
C ASP A 94 1.70 -2.03 -8.92
N TYR A 95 1.46 -1.00 -9.71
CA TYR A 95 0.11 -0.56 -10.02
C TYR A 95 -0.64 -1.58 -10.87
N LYS A 96 0.07 -2.33 -11.69
CA LYS A 96 -0.55 -3.38 -12.48
C LYS A 96 -1.21 -4.42 -11.58
N LYS A 97 -0.52 -4.79 -10.49
CA LYS A 97 -1.09 -5.74 -9.53
C LYS A 97 -2.37 -5.19 -8.92
N ILE A 98 -2.38 -3.92 -8.53
CA ILE A 98 -3.59 -3.29 -7.97
C ILE A 98 -4.73 -3.33 -8.99
N ARG A 99 -4.42 -3.12 -10.25
CA ARG A 99 -5.44 -3.08 -11.31
C ARG A 99 -5.96 -4.46 -11.72
N THR A 100 -5.27 -5.53 -11.36
CA THR A 100 -5.62 -6.86 -11.85
C THR A 100 -5.83 -7.91 -10.77
N ASP A 101 -5.47 -7.62 -9.51
CA ASP A 101 -5.57 -8.60 -8.43
C ASP A 101 -7.03 -8.94 -8.14
N PRO A 102 -7.44 -10.21 -8.23
CA PRO A 102 -8.81 -10.58 -7.91
C PRO A 102 -9.25 -10.20 -6.50
N SER A 103 -8.29 -10.11 -5.56
CA SER A 103 -8.60 -9.71 -4.19
C SER A 103 -9.06 -8.26 -4.09
N LEU A 104 -8.82 -7.45 -5.13
CA LEU A 104 -9.21 -6.06 -5.16
C LEU A 104 -10.34 -5.80 -6.17
N ALA A 105 -10.98 -6.86 -6.66
CA ALA A 105 -12.03 -6.71 -7.66
C ALA A 105 -13.16 -5.80 -7.19
N GLU A 106 -13.56 -5.92 -5.93
CA GLU A 106 -14.66 -5.13 -5.39
C GLU A 106 -14.32 -3.64 -5.33
N VAL A 107 -13.13 -3.29 -4.82
CA VAL A 107 -12.75 -1.88 -4.72
C VAL A 107 -12.58 -1.23 -6.09
N ARG A 108 -12.23 -2.01 -7.11
CA ARG A 108 -12.12 -1.46 -8.47
C ARG A 108 -13.45 -1.01 -9.04
N THR A 109 -14.57 -1.42 -8.45
CA THR A 109 -15.88 -0.94 -8.88
C THR A 109 -16.21 0.45 -8.33
N SER A 110 -15.42 0.95 -7.38
CA SER A 110 -15.64 2.27 -6.84
C SER A 110 -15.41 3.33 -7.91
N PRO A 111 -16.30 4.32 -8.03
CA PRO A 111 -16.11 5.38 -9.01
C PRO A 111 -14.86 6.23 -8.75
N ASN A 112 -14.31 6.15 -7.54
CA ASN A 112 -13.12 6.92 -7.17
C ASN A 112 -11.82 6.16 -7.39
N PHE A 113 -11.89 4.88 -7.75
CA PHE A 113 -10.69 4.05 -7.85
C PHE A 113 -9.76 4.53 -8.97
N LYS A 114 -10.30 4.73 -10.16
CA LYS A 114 -9.47 5.06 -11.31
C LYS A 114 -8.70 6.38 -11.11
N ALA A 115 -9.40 7.41 -10.67
CA ALA A 115 -8.77 8.71 -10.45
C ALA A 115 -7.68 8.61 -9.37
N MET A 116 -7.93 7.81 -8.34
CA MET A 116 -6.96 7.62 -7.26
C MET A 116 -5.69 6.95 -7.77
N ILE A 117 -5.82 5.81 -8.45
CA ILE A 117 -4.64 5.06 -8.86
C ILE A 117 -3.88 5.79 -9.97
N ASP A 118 -4.59 6.44 -10.89
CA ASP A 118 -3.94 7.19 -11.96
C ASP A 118 -3.07 8.32 -11.40
N LYS A 119 -3.50 8.90 -10.29
CA LYS A 119 -2.74 9.97 -9.67
C LYS A 119 -1.40 9.49 -9.13
N PHE A 120 -1.35 8.28 -8.58
CA PHE A 120 -0.10 7.69 -8.10
C PHE A 120 0.74 7.13 -9.25
N ASP A 121 0.08 6.59 -10.27
CA ASP A 121 0.77 5.98 -11.38
C ASP A 121 1.07 7.00 -12.48
N GLU A 122 1.27 8.23 -12.10
CA GLU A 122 1.63 9.26 -13.05
C GLU A 122 3.13 9.23 -13.23
N PRO A 123 3.64 9.08 -14.45
CA PRO A 123 5.08 9.06 -14.62
C PRO A 123 5.69 10.39 -14.23
N LEU A 124 6.93 10.31 -13.75
CA LEU A 124 7.65 11.52 -13.34
C LEU A 124 7.65 12.53 -14.45
N ILE A 125 7.71 12.11 -15.68
CA ILE A 125 7.55 12.94 -16.85
C ILE A 125 6.27 12.44 -17.48
N ASN A 126 5.15 13.08 -17.16
CA ASN A 126 3.87 12.63 -17.67
C ASN A 126 3.71 12.98 -19.15
N GLU A 127 2.70 12.42 -19.80
CA GLU A 127 2.49 12.62 -21.23
C GLU A 127 2.34 14.08 -21.60
N ASN A 128 1.69 14.87 -20.78
CA ASN A 128 1.50 16.28 -21.06
C ASN A 128 2.84 17.02 -21.03
N ALA A 129 3.70 16.69 -20.08
CA ALA A 129 5.03 17.28 -20.01
C ALA A 129 5.86 16.86 -21.21
N ILE A 130 5.76 15.60 -21.63
CA ILE A 130 6.47 15.10 -22.81
C ILE A 130 5.99 15.84 -24.04
N LYS A 131 4.68 16.00 -24.21
CA LYS A 131 4.12 16.73 -25.34
C LYS A 131 4.59 18.19 -25.35
N PHE A 132 4.61 18.80 -24.18
CA PHE A 132 5.09 20.17 -24.07
C PHE A 132 6.52 20.30 -24.52
N VAL A 133 7.39 19.42 -24.04
CA VAL A 133 8.80 19.43 -24.40
C VAL A 133 8.98 19.18 -25.90
N LYS A 134 8.23 18.22 -26.45
CA LYS A 134 8.28 17.97 -27.89
C LYS A 134 7.83 19.17 -28.70
N GLY A 135 6.83 19.87 -28.20
CA GLY A 135 6.38 21.10 -28.85
C GLY A 135 7.44 22.17 -28.85
N LEU A 136 8.24 22.25 -27.77
CA LEU A 136 9.32 23.24 -27.71
C LEU A 136 10.48 22.87 -28.61
N PHE A 137 10.86 21.61 -28.63
CA PHE A 137 12.05 21.19 -29.36
C PHE A 137 11.76 20.49 -30.66
N GLY A 138 10.55 20.10 -30.88
CA GLY A 138 10.13 19.46 -32.12
C GLY A 138 9.80 20.40 -33.24
N GLY A 139 9.99 21.69 -33.04
CA GLY A 139 9.81 22.65 -34.09
C GLY A 139 8.38 22.76 -34.64
N GLY A 140 7.41 22.55 -33.78
CA GLY A 140 6.04 22.68 -34.24
C GLY A 140 5.63 21.56 -35.17
N LYS A 141 6.37 20.52 -35.15
CA LYS A 141 6.03 19.39 -35.98
C LYS A 141 4.95 18.52 -35.38
#